data_cf31fc026ced4024ce2b5df998a42c5e
#
_entry.id   cf31fc026ced4024ce2b5df998a42c5e
#
_cell.length_a   1.000
_cell.length_b   1.000
_cell.length_c   1.000
_cell.angle_alpha   90.00
_cell.angle_beta   90.00
_cell.angle_gamma   90.00
#
_symmetry.space_group_name_H-M   'P 1'
#
loop_
_entity.id
_entity.type
_entity.pdbx_description
1 polymer ?
#
loop_
_entity_poly.entity_id
_entity_poly.type
_entity_poly.pdbx_seq_one_letter_code
_entity_poly.pdbx_strand_id
1 'polypeptide(L)'
;HVRVAVFAQGEKAEQAKAAGAEIVGMEDLAEQIKGGTINFDILIASPDTMKIVGTLGQVLGPRGLMPNPKVGTVTPDVVTAIKNAKAGQVQFRVDKAGIVHASIGRRSFEPTALKTNLLALLDALNKAKPSASKGIYLKKIAVSSTMGAGVRIDQASLQAA
;
A
#
# COMPACT_ATOMS: atom_id res chain seq x y z
N HIS A 1 -3.97 -14.38 -0.28
CA HIS A 1 -2.66 -14.19 0.35
C HIS A 1 -1.92 -13.07 -0.36
N VAL A 2 -1.38 -12.10 0.38
CA VAL A 2 -0.53 -11.03 -0.13
C VAL A 2 0.92 -11.52 -0.03
N ARG A 3 1.58 -11.58 -1.16
CA ARG A 3 2.99 -12.01 -1.23
C ARG A 3 3.89 -10.82 -0.92
N VAL A 4 4.67 -10.93 0.14
CA VAL A 4 5.56 -9.86 0.61
C VAL A 4 7.00 -10.22 0.30
N ALA A 5 7.67 -9.34 -0.46
CA ALA A 5 9.11 -9.40 -0.68
C ALA A 5 9.83 -8.37 0.19
N VAL A 6 11.00 -8.72 0.69
CA VAL A 6 11.76 -7.89 1.61
C VAL A 6 13.20 -7.78 1.17
N PHE A 7 13.69 -6.55 1.04
CA PHE A 7 15.11 -6.25 0.93
C PHE A 7 15.68 -5.98 2.31
N ALA A 8 16.37 -6.96 2.88
CA ALA A 8 17.03 -6.84 4.16
C ALA A 8 18.32 -7.66 4.20
N GLN A 9 19.26 -7.24 5.06
CA GLN A 9 20.55 -7.89 5.22
C GLN A 9 20.77 -8.34 6.67
N GLY A 10 21.51 -9.45 6.85
CA GLY A 10 21.88 -9.98 8.16
C GLY A 10 20.70 -10.36 9.04
N GLU A 11 20.71 -9.95 10.29
CA GLU A 11 19.64 -10.25 11.27
C GLU A 11 18.25 -9.82 10.84
N LYS A 12 18.13 -8.69 10.12
CA LYS A 12 16.83 -8.21 9.61
C LYS A 12 16.24 -9.16 8.58
N ALA A 13 17.07 -9.88 7.83
CA ALA A 13 16.61 -10.89 6.87
C ALA A 13 16.04 -12.12 7.58
N GLU A 14 16.65 -12.55 8.68
CA GLU A 14 16.13 -13.66 9.50
C GLU A 14 14.82 -13.27 10.19
N GLN A 15 14.76 -12.08 10.76
CA GLN A 15 13.55 -11.51 11.36
C GLN A 15 12.40 -11.39 10.33
N ALA A 16 12.72 -11.00 9.10
CA ALA A 16 11.74 -10.93 8.02
C ALA A 16 11.18 -12.30 7.65
N LYS A 17 12.03 -13.34 7.57
CA LYS A 17 11.60 -14.72 7.34
C LYS A 17 10.72 -15.23 8.49
N ALA A 18 11.12 -14.97 9.74
CA ALA A 18 10.34 -15.33 10.93
C ALA A 18 8.99 -14.62 10.98
N ALA A 19 8.90 -13.36 10.52
CA ALA A 19 7.66 -12.61 10.39
C ALA A 19 6.77 -13.10 9.22
N GLY A 20 7.29 -14.03 8.41
CA GLY A 20 6.55 -14.67 7.34
C GLY A 20 6.69 -14.00 5.97
N ALA A 21 7.75 -13.24 5.70
CA ALA A 21 8.05 -12.79 4.34
C ALA A 21 8.32 -14.01 3.45
N GLU A 22 7.71 -14.04 2.27
CA GLU A 22 7.85 -15.17 1.34
C GLU A 22 9.18 -15.10 0.59
N ILE A 23 9.61 -13.90 0.25
CA ILE A 23 10.83 -13.66 -0.50
C ILE A 23 11.70 -12.66 0.29
N VAL A 24 12.87 -13.10 0.70
CA VAL A 24 13.86 -12.24 1.38
C VAL A 24 15.18 -12.38 0.66
N GLY A 25 15.74 -11.28 0.21
CA GLY A 25 16.99 -11.29 -0.52
C GLY A 25 17.59 -9.89 -0.67
N MET A 26 18.74 -9.81 -1.31
CA MET A 26 19.40 -8.56 -1.69
C MET A 26 19.70 -8.54 -3.21
N GLU A 27 20.93 -8.86 -3.58
CA GLU A 27 21.37 -8.82 -4.97
C GLU A 27 20.67 -9.87 -5.81
N ASP A 28 20.47 -11.07 -5.28
CA ASP A 28 19.74 -12.17 -5.93
C ASP A 28 18.32 -11.76 -6.30
N LEU A 29 17.63 -11.10 -5.36
CA LEU A 29 16.28 -10.58 -5.59
C LEU A 29 16.29 -9.41 -6.60
N ALA A 30 17.33 -8.57 -6.56
CA ALA A 30 17.49 -7.48 -7.51
C ALA A 30 17.69 -7.98 -8.93
N GLU A 31 18.45 -9.05 -9.13
CA GLU A 31 18.65 -9.69 -10.43
C GLU A 31 17.37 -10.32 -10.96
N GLN A 32 16.61 -11.01 -10.11
CA GLN A 32 15.30 -11.57 -10.47
C GLN A 32 14.33 -10.49 -10.95
N ILE A 33 14.28 -9.36 -10.25
CA ILE A 33 13.43 -8.22 -10.62
C ILE A 33 13.90 -7.59 -11.93
N LYS A 34 15.20 -7.43 -12.16
CA LYS A 34 15.77 -6.97 -13.44
C LYS A 34 15.43 -7.92 -14.58
N GLY A 35 15.43 -9.22 -14.34
CA GLY A 35 15.00 -10.27 -15.27
C GLY A 35 13.48 -10.28 -15.53
N GLY A 36 12.71 -9.41 -14.87
CA GLY A 36 11.28 -9.27 -15.07
C GLY A 36 10.42 -10.23 -14.23
N THR A 37 11.04 -11.07 -13.41
CA THR A 37 10.33 -12.02 -12.54
C THR A 37 9.89 -11.30 -11.26
N ILE A 38 8.63 -10.87 -11.22
CA ILE A 38 8.03 -10.17 -10.07
C ILE A 38 6.87 -11.02 -9.55
N ASN A 39 7.15 -11.81 -8.51
CA ASN A 39 6.21 -12.74 -7.88
C ASN A 39 5.74 -12.25 -6.51
N PHE A 40 5.66 -10.93 -6.31
CA PHE A 40 5.22 -10.32 -5.05
C PHE A 40 4.26 -9.16 -5.31
N ASP A 41 3.44 -8.86 -4.31
CA ASP A 41 2.43 -7.83 -4.36
C ASP A 41 2.86 -6.57 -3.59
N ILE A 42 3.71 -6.72 -2.57
CA ILE A 42 4.27 -5.62 -1.77
C ILE A 42 5.77 -5.82 -1.62
N LEU A 43 6.52 -4.74 -1.75
CA LEU A 43 7.95 -4.69 -1.53
C LEU A 43 8.27 -3.81 -0.33
N ILE A 44 8.98 -4.39 0.64
CA ILE A 44 9.49 -3.69 1.83
C ILE A 44 11.00 -3.63 1.73
N ALA A 45 11.58 -2.52 2.11
CA ALA A 45 13.03 -2.33 2.10
C ALA A 45 13.53 -1.73 3.41
N SER A 46 14.68 -2.18 3.88
CA SER A 46 15.38 -1.45 4.93
C SER A 46 16.06 -0.20 4.35
N PRO A 47 16.27 0.88 5.13
CA PRO A 47 16.90 2.10 4.63
C PRO A 47 18.28 1.84 3.98
N ASP A 48 19.01 0.89 4.52
CA ASP A 48 20.36 0.52 4.07
C ASP A 48 20.37 -0.07 2.65
N THR A 49 19.31 -0.81 2.30
CA THR A 49 19.18 -1.48 0.99
C THR A 49 18.61 -0.58 -0.12
N MET A 50 18.21 0.65 0.22
CA MET A 50 17.62 1.59 -0.75
C MET A 50 18.55 1.96 -1.89
N LYS A 51 19.87 1.86 -1.71
CA LYS A 51 20.83 2.06 -2.82
C LYS A 51 20.62 1.04 -3.94
N ILE A 52 20.40 -0.22 -3.58
CA ILE A 52 20.15 -1.30 -4.54
C ILE A 52 18.75 -1.17 -5.14
N VAL A 53 17.75 -0.95 -4.31
CA VAL A 53 16.35 -0.78 -4.73
C VAL A 53 16.18 0.43 -5.67
N GLY A 54 16.95 1.50 -5.45
CA GLY A 54 16.97 2.68 -6.31
C GLY A 54 17.32 2.35 -7.77
N THR A 55 18.20 1.40 -8.02
CA THR A 55 18.57 0.96 -9.38
C THR A 55 17.42 0.22 -10.08
N LEU A 56 16.47 -0.31 -9.31
CA LEU A 56 15.29 -1.02 -9.81
C LEU A 56 14.09 -0.09 -10.07
N GLY A 57 14.25 1.21 -9.83
CA GLY A 57 13.18 2.21 -9.97
C GLY A 57 12.52 2.22 -11.35
N GLN A 58 13.26 1.95 -12.40
CA GLN A 58 12.73 1.87 -13.77
C GLN A 58 11.76 0.70 -13.98
N VAL A 59 11.96 -0.40 -13.25
CA VAL A 59 11.12 -1.61 -13.34
C VAL A 59 9.97 -1.57 -12.33
N LEU A 60 10.25 -1.15 -11.09
CA LEU A 60 9.29 -1.12 -10.00
C LEU A 60 8.37 0.11 -10.03
N GLY A 61 8.86 1.25 -10.53
CA GLY A 61 8.12 2.51 -10.58
C GLY A 61 6.80 2.42 -11.35
N PRO A 62 6.84 1.99 -12.64
CA PRO A 62 5.61 1.86 -13.44
C PRO A 62 4.58 0.90 -12.87
N ARG A 63 5.03 -0.10 -12.09
CA ARG A 63 4.16 -1.10 -11.45
C ARG A 63 3.63 -0.66 -10.07
N GLY A 64 4.07 0.52 -9.57
CA GLY A 64 3.66 1.01 -8.27
C GLY A 64 4.24 0.23 -7.08
N LEU A 65 5.24 -0.61 -7.31
CA LEU A 65 5.88 -1.47 -6.30
C LEU A 65 7.11 -0.85 -5.64
N MET A 66 7.46 0.38 -6.02
CA MET A 66 8.63 1.07 -5.47
C MET A 66 8.42 1.40 -3.99
N PRO A 67 9.31 0.94 -3.09
CA PRO A 67 9.22 1.27 -1.67
C PRO A 67 9.34 2.78 -1.45
N ASN A 68 8.55 3.31 -0.52
CA ASN A 68 8.51 4.73 -0.19
C ASN A 68 8.50 4.92 1.34
N PRO A 69 9.40 5.76 1.89
CA PRO A 69 9.42 6.07 3.32
C PRO A 69 8.12 6.68 3.83
N LYS A 70 7.46 7.52 3.01
CA LYS A 70 6.21 8.19 3.38
C LYS A 70 5.04 7.23 3.58
N VAL A 71 5.10 6.08 2.96
CA VAL A 71 4.07 5.04 3.04
C VAL A 71 4.41 3.98 4.10
N GLY A 72 5.63 4.04 4.66
CA GLY A 72 6.09 3.10 5.66
C GLY A 72 6.60 1.76 5.11
N THR A 73 6.83 1.67 3.78
CA THR A 73 7.45 0.49 3.15
C THR A 73 8.98 0.53 3.17
N VAL A 74 9.56 1.68 3.53
CA VAL A 74 10.97 1.80 3.88
C VAL A 74 11.06 2.08 5.37
N THR A 75 11.43 1.09 6.15
CA THR A 75 11.49 1.18 7.61
C THR A 75 12.62 0.32 8.17
N PRO A 76 13.23 0.73 9.29
CA PRO A 76 14.17 -0.12 10.02
C PRO A 76 13.47 -1.30 10.70
N ASP A 77 12.17 -1.15 11.04
CA ASP A 77 11.34 -2.20 11.64
C ASP A 77 10.58 -2.98 10.56
N VAL A 78 11.26 -3.96 10.01
CA VAL A 78 10.75 -4.81 8.93
C VAL A 78 9.63 -5.72 9.42
N VAL A 79 9.68 -6.17 10.68
CA VAL A 79 8.71 -7.11 11.26
C VAL A 79 7.32 -6.50 11.33
N THR A 80 7.21 -5.29 11.86
CA THR A 80 5.93 -4.57 11.95
C THR A 80 5.39 -4.25 10.56
N ALA A 81 6.25 -3.85 9.63
CA ALA A 81 5.84 -3.58 8.24
C ALA A 81 5.27 -4.84 7.55
N ILE A 82 5.88 -6.01 7.74
CA ILE A 82 5.38 -7.28 7.18
C ILE A 82 4.03 -7.64 7.80
N LYS A 83 3.88 -7.53 9.12
CA LYS A 83 2.61 -7.80 9.80
C LYS A 83 1.49 -6.90 9.27
N ASN A 84 1.75 -5.61 9.13
CA ASN A 84 0.79 -4.65 8.61
C ASN A 84 0.44 -4.94 7.14
N ALA A 85 1.43 -5.25 6.30
CA ALA A 85 1.21 -5.63 4.91
C ALA A 85 0.35 -6.89 4.79
N LYS A 86 0.59 -7.90 5.63
CA LYS A 86 -0.22 -9.13 5.68
C LYS A 86 -1.62 -8.92 6.28
N ALA A 87 -1.77 -7.97 7.20
CA ALA A 87 -3.06 -7.55 7.73
C ALA A 87 -3.91 -6.80 6.69
N GLY A 88 -3.35 -6.52 5.50
CA GLY A 88 -4.09 -5.87 4.41
C GLY A 88 -4.02 -4.35 4.45
N GLN A 89 -2.94 -3.79 4.99
CA GLN A 89 -2.73 -2.33 4.94
C GLN A 89 -2.73 -1.85 3.50
N VAL A 90 -3.65 -0.94 3.18
CA VAL A 90 -3.79 -0.33 1.86
C VAL A 90 -3.00 0.96 1.81
N GLN A 91 -2.21 1.10 0.76
CA GLN A 91 -1.49 2.34 0.48
C GLN A 91 -2.32 3.21 -0.46
N PHE A 92 -2.48 4.48 -0.12
CA PHE A 92 -3.14 5.42 -1.00
C PHE A 92 -2.26 6.64 -1.28
N ARG A 93 -2.42 7.21 -2.43
CA ARG A 93 -1.69 8.40 -2.87
C ARG A 93 -2.62 9.36 -3.56
N VAL A 94 -2.41 10.64 -3.30
CA VAL A 94 -3.10 11.74 -3.99
C VAL A 94 -2.42 11.97 -5.35
N ASP A 95 -3.19 12.06 -6.41
CA ASP A 95 -2.71 12.43 -7.73
C ASP A 95 -2.64 13.96 -7.92
N LYS A 96 -2.20 14.43 -9.10
CA LYS A 96 -2.10 15.86 -9.43
C LYS A 96 -3.46 16.58 -9.44
N ALA A 97 -4.53 15.86 -9.67
CA ALA A 97 -5.90 16.39 -9.67
C ALA A 97 -6.53 16.43 -8.27
N GLY A 98 -5.80 16.00 -7.23
CA GLY A 98 -6.32 15.92 -5.87
C GLY A 98 -7.22 14.70 -5.63
N ILE A 99 -7.15 13.70 -6.49
CA ILE A 99 -7.96 12.47 -6.36
C ILE A 99 -7.14 11.41 -5.60
N VAL A 100 -7.79 10.74 -4.66
CA VAL A 100 -7.22 9.60 -3.93
C VAL A 100 -7.78 8.32 -4.51
N HIS A 101 -6.89 7.44 -4.95
CA HIS A 101 -7.22 6.10 -5.41
C HIS A 101 -6.78 5.08 -4.38
N ALA A 102 -7.70 4.24 -3.94
CA ALA A 102 -7.42 3.18 -2.99
C ALA A 102 -8.32 1.96 -3.24
N SER A 103 -7.80 0.78 -3.00
CA SER A 103 -8.61 -0.45 -3.00
C SER A 103 -9.20 -0.66 -1.61
N ILE A 104 -10.51 -0.79 -1.49
CA ILE A 104 -11.22 -1.03 -0.21
C ILE A 104 -11.47 -2.51 0.06
N GLY A 105 -11.25 -3.37 -0.92
CA GLY A 105 -11.43 -4.80 -0.75
C GLY A 105 -11.53 -5.54 -2.07
N ARG A 106 -11.95 -6.79 -1.98
CA ARG A 106 -12.14 -7.69 -3.13
C ARG A 106 -13.61 -8.10 -3.26
N ARG A 107 -14.00 -8.63 -4.41
CA ARG A 107 -15.36 -9.13 -4.68
C ARG A 107 -15.82 -10.19 -3.67
N SER A 108 -14.90 -10.92 -3.09
CA SER A 108 -15.18 -11.95 -2.09
C SER A 108 -15.53 -11.41 -0.70
N PHE A 109 -15.37 -10.10 -0.49
CA PHE A 109 -15.65 -9.48 0.82
C PHE A 109 -17.15 -9.20 0.95
N GLU A 110 -17.65 -9.34 2.17
CA GLU A 110 -19.02 -8.96 2.48
C GLU A 110 -19.22 -7.44 2.39
N PRO A 111 -20.42 -6.98 2.03
CA PRO A 111 -20.74 -5.55 1.92
C PRO A 111 -20.47 -4.77 3.21
N THR A 112 -20.70 -5.39 4.36
CA THR A 112 -20.44 -4.82 5.71
C THR A 112 -18.96 -4.54 5.92
N ALA A 113 -18.09 -5.49 5.54
CA ALA A 113 -16.64 -5.33 5.63
C ALA A 113 -16.15 -4.24 4.68
N LEU A 114 -16.67 -4.16 3.45
CA LEU A 114 -16.33 -3.11 2.49
C LEU A 114 -16.75 -1.73 3.01
N LYS A 115 -17.92 -1.62 3.63
CA LYS A 115 -18.37 -0.37 4.28
C LYS A 115 -17.44 0.06 5.40
N THR A 116 -17.06 -0.87 6.27
CA THR A 116 -16.13 -0.60 7.38
C THR A 116 -14.76 -0.14 6.87
N ASN A 117 -14.24 -0.80 5.84
CA ASN A 117 -12.96 -0.42 5.22
C ASN A 117 -13.02 0.97 4.58
N LEU A 118 -14.14 1.29 3.91
CA LEU A 118 -14.35 2.62 3.34
C LEU A 118 -14.39 3.70 4.44
N LEU A 119 -15.12 3.46 5.52
CA LEU A 119 -15.19 4.40 6.65
C LEU A 119 -13.81 4.61 7.28
N ALA A 120 -13.03 3.54 7.49
CA ALA A 120 -11.67 3.64 8.02
C ALA A 120 -10.75 4.48 7.10
N LEU A 121 -10.88 4.32 5.78
CA LEU A 121 -10.15 5.14 4.81
C LEU A 121 -10.54 6.63 4.89
N LEU A 122 -11.84 6.91 4.97
CA LEU A 122 -12.34 8.28 5.08
C LEU A 122 -11.90 8.95 6.39
N ASP A 123 -11.90 8.22 7.49
CA ASP A 123 -11.38 8.71 8.77
C ASP A 123 -9.88 9.02 8.71
N ALA A 124 -9.10 8.16 8.08
CA ALA A 124 -7.68 8.40 7.87
C ALA A 124 -7.43 9.65 7.02
N LEU A 125 -8.23 9.86 5.97
CA LEU A 125 -8.16 11.06 5.13
C LEU A 125 -8.55 12.33 5.89
N ASN A 126 -9.59 12.27 6.71
CA ASN A 126 -10.02 13.40 7.55
C ASN A 126 -8.97 13.76 8.60
N LYS A 127 -8.32 12.77 9.21
CA LYS A 127 -7.20 12.99 10.15
C LYS A 127 -5.97 13.59 9.46
N ALA A 128 -5.72 13.22 8.20
CA ALA A 128 -4.62 13.74 7.40
C ALA A 128 -4.93 15.12 6.75
N LYS A 129 -6.13 15.68 6.97
CA LYS A 129 -6.52 16.97 6.40
C LYS A 129 -5.56 18.08 6.86
N PRO A 130 -4.91 18.83 5.92
CA PRO A 130 -4.06 19.96 6.27
C PRO A 130 -4.89 21.09 6.89
N SER A 131 -4.35 21.78 7.88
CA SER A 131 -5.00 22.94 8.52
C SER A 131 -5.27 24.11 7.54
N ALA A 132 -4.48 24.19 6.48
CA ALA A 132 -4.63 25.18 5.43
C ALA A 132 -5.83 24.91 4.50
N SER A 133 -6.39 23.72 4.50
CA SER A 133 -7.55 23.36 3.67
C SER A 133 -8.83 23.87 4.31
N LYS A 134 -9.33 25.00 3.82
CA LYS A 134 -10.61 25.59 4.25
C LYS A 134 -11.76 24.99 3.41
N GLY A 135 -12.94 24.81 4.04
CA GLY A 135 -14.15 24.34 3.38
C GLY A 135 -14.30 22.81 3.34
N ILE A 136 -15.13 22.32 2.39
CA ILE A 136 -15.44 20.90 2.24
C ILE A 136 -14.22 20.17 1.66
N TYR A 137 -13.63 19.30 2.47
CA TYR A 137 -12.42 18.54 2.09
C TYR A 137 -12.74 17.39 1.14
N LEU A 138 -13.71 16.55 1.50
CA LEU A 138 -14.18 15.45 0.68
C LEU A 138 -15.31 15.95 -0.22
N LYS A 139 -15.03 16.18 -1.50
CA LYS A 139 -16.02 16.72 -2.45
C LYS A 139 -16.87 15.62 -3.07
N LYS A 140 -16.29 14.48 -3.38
CA LYS A 140 -16.96 13.41 -4.12
C LYS A 140 -16.35 12.06 -3.75
N ILE A 141 -17.20 11.11 -3.45
CA ILE A 141 -16.81 9.72 -3.20
C ILE A 141 -17.49 8.86 -4.26
N ALA A 142 -16.72 7.98 -4.89
CA ALA A 142 -17.25 7.00 -5.84
C ALA A 142 -16.56 5.67 -5.64
N VAL A 143 -17.30 4.60 -5.78
CA VAL A 143 -16.79 3.22 -5.71
C VAL A 143 -17.10 2.52 -7.02
N SER A 144 -16.16 1.75 -7.52
CA SER A 144 -16.31 0.95 -8.72
C SER A 144 -15.63 -0.41 -8.56
N SER A 145 -16.09 -1.41 -9.26
CA SER A 145 -15.32 -2.64 -9.48
C SER A 145 -14.32 -2.41 -10.62
N THR A 146 -13.38 -3.34 -10.81
CA THR A 146 -12.30 -3.22 -11.82
C THR A 146 -12.81 -2.93 -13.23
N MET A 147 -13.93 -3.55 -13.62
CA MET A 147 -14.57 -3.38 -14.95
C MET A 147 -16.00 -2.86 -14.85
N GLY A 148 -16.44 -2.42 -13.67
CA GLY A 148 -17.79 -1.93 -13.44
C GLY A 148 -17.92 -0.42 -13.54
N ALA A 149 -19.15 0.04 -13.61
CA ALA A 149 -19.47 1.47 -13.57
C ALA A 149 -19.13 2.06 -12.20
N GLY A 150 -18.73 3.33 -12.20
CA GLY A 150 -18.51 4.09 -10.97
C GLY A 150 -19.82 4.53 -10.35
N VAL A 151 -20.08 4.12 -9.12
CA VAL A 151 -21.27 4.52 -8.35
C VAL A 151 -20.88 5.61 -7.37
N ARG A 152 -21.59 6.72 -7.40
CA ARG A 152 -21.42 7.79 -6.41
C ARG A 152 -22.05 7.40 -5.08
N ILE A 153 -21.34 7.72 -4.00
CA ILE A 153 -21.82 7.53 -2.64
C ILE A 153 -22.14 8.91 -2.05
N ASP A 154 -23.30 9.02 -1.44
CA ASP A 154 -23.68 10.20 -0.69
C ASP A 154 -22.96 10.20 0.68
N GLN A 155 -22.34 11.32 1.01
CA GLN A 155 -21.61 11.49 2.26
C GLN A 155 -22.54 11.46 3.48
N ALA A 156 -23.78 11.93 3.33
CA ALA A 156 -24.76 11.89 4.41
C ALA A 156 -25.12 10.46 4.82
N SER A 157 -25.17 9.53 3.88
CA SER A 157 -25.44 8.12 4.14
C SER A 157 -24.31 7.38 4.88
N LEU A 158 -23.08 7.93 4.82
CA LEU A 158 -21.92 7.36 5.49
C LEU A 158 -21.79 7.85 6.95
N GLN A 159 -22.33 9.04 7.26
CA GLN A 159 -22.31 9.60 8.63
C GLN A 159 -23.45 9.08 9.50
N ALA A 160 -24.50 8.53 8.89
CA ALA A 160 -25.69 8.03 9.60
C ALA A 160 -25.56 6.56 10.05
N ALA A 161 -24.36 5.98 10.06
CA ALA A 161 -24.16 4.55 10.38
C ALA A 161 -23.11 4.35 11.48
#